data_ef024bb71f7ec34f3b30a15f56c2c75e
#
_entry.id   ef024bb71f7ec34f3b30a15f56c2c75e
#
_cell.length_a   1.000
_cell.length_b   1.000
_cell.length_c   1.000
_cell.angle_alpha   90.00
_cell.angle_beta   90.00
_cell.angle_gamma   90.00
#
_symmetry.space_group_name_H-M   'P 1'
#
loop_
_entity.id
_entity.type
_entity.pdbx_description
1 polymer ?
#
loop_
_entity_poly.entity_id
_entity_poly.type
_entity_poly.pdbx_seq_one_letter_code
_entity_poly.pdbx_strand_id
1 'polypeptide(L)'
;QMCIRDSALMRQAQKMQDDMKAKQAELEAAEYTGSASGEMVTVRMNGKHEILGITIKPEAVDPDDIEMLEDLVAAAVNATVKQVDETAEAEMGKLTGGLNIPGL
;
A
#
# COMPACT_ATOMS: atom_id res chain seq x y z
N GLN A 1 27.14 -23.60 25.36
CA GLN A 1 26.74 -22.25 25.73
C GLN A 1 26.53 -21.36 24.52
N MET A 2 27.44 -21.47 23.54
CA MET A 2 27.26 -20.70 22.30
C MET A 2 26.02 -21.16 21.54
N CYS A 3 25.72 -22.44 21.59
CA CYS A 3 24.53 -22.97 20.92
C CYS A 3 23.25 -22.38 21.49
N ILE A 4 23.20 -22.16 22.80
CA ILE A 4 22.01 -21.58 23.44
C ILE A 4 21.85 -20.13 23.00
N ARG A 5 22.95 -19.39 22.94
CA ARG A 5 22.92 -17.98 22.52
C ARG A 5 22.54 -17.88 21.04
N ASP A 6 23.11 -18.75 20.21
CA ASP A 6 22.82 -18.77 18.79
C ASP A 6 21.34 -19.10 18.56
N SER A 7 20.80 -20.06 19.33
CA SER A 7 19.38 -20.42 19.24
C SER A 7 18.48 -19.24 19.56
N ALA A 8 18.83 -18.45 20.59
CA ALA A 8 18.04 -17.30 20.95
C ALA A 8 18.04 -16.24 19.86
N LEU A 9 19.22 -16.00 19.27
CA LEU A 9 19.36 -15.05 18.18
C LEU A 9 18.60 -15.51 16.95
N MET A 10 18.66 -16.81 16.65
CA MET A 10 17.95 -17.36 15.51
C MET A 10 16.43 -17.27 15.70
N ARG A 11 15.95 -17.47 16.92
CA ARG A 11 14.53 -17.32 17.21
C ARG A 11 14.07 -15.88 17.00
N GLN A 12 14.88 -14.93 17.44
CA GLN A 12 14.55 -13.52 17.26
C GLN A 12 14.51 -13.16 15.78
N ALA A 13 15.49 -13.64 15.02
CA ALA A 13 15.53 -13.39 13.58
C ALA A 13 14.34 -14.03 12.89
N GLN A 14 13.99 -15.25 13.29
CA GLN A 14 12.85 -15.95 12.72
C GLN A 14 11.55 -15.22 13.03
N LYS A 15 11.38 -14.80 14.28
CA LYS A 15 10.19 -14.08 14.69
C LYS A 15 10.04 -12.78 13.90
N MET A 16 11.17 -12.07 13.70
CA MET A 16 11.16 -10.83 12.94
C MET A 16 10.73 -11.09 11.49
N GLN A 17 11.29 -12.14 10.88
CA GLN A 17 10.90 -12.49 9.53
C GLN A 17 9.41 -12.86 9.45
N ASP A 18 8.93 -13.61 10.44
CA ASP A 18 7.52 -13.99 10.48
C ASP A 18 6.62 -12.77 10.63
N ASP A 19 7.03 -11.83 11.50
CA ASP A 19 6.29 -10.59 11.70
C ASP A 19 6.25 -9.76 10.42
N MET A 20 7.37 -9.69 9.71
CA MET A 20 7.45 -8.95 8.45
C MET A 20 6.57 -9.58 7.38
N LYS A 21 6.59 -10.92 7.29
CA LYS A 21 5.74 -11.63 6.33
C LYS A 21 4.27 -11.44 6.65
N ALA A 22 3.91 -11.52 7.93
CA ALA A 22 2.53 -11.33 8.35
C ALA A 22 2.07 -9.90 8.03
N LYS A 23 2.91 -8.91 8.31
CA LYS A 23 2.59 -7.52 8.02
C LYS A 23 2.47 -7.29 6.52
N GLN A 24 3.37 -7.87 5.74
CA GLN A 24 3.32 -7.75 4.30
C GLN A 24 2.04 -8.35 3.73
N ALA A 25 1.64 -9.54 4.22
CA ALA A 25 0.40 -10.18 3.81
C ALA A 25 -0.81 -9.32 4.17
N GLU A 26 -0.80 -8.73 5.36
CA GLU A 26 -1.85 -7.84 5.80
C GLU A 26 -1.97 -6.61 4.90
N LEU A 27 -0.82 -6.01 4.55
CA LEU A 27 -0.79 -4.86 3.67
C LEU A 27 -1.26 -5.20 2.26
N GLU A 28 -0.88 -6.38 1.77
CA GLU A 28 -1.30 -6.83 0.44
C GLU A 28 -2.79 -7.09 0.35
N ALA A 29 -3.40 -7.53 1.46
CA ALA A 29 -4.83 -7.81 1.52
C ALA A 29 -5.66 -6.58 1.85
N ALA A 30 -5.04 -5.53 2.35
CA ALA A 30 -5.74 -4.30 2.71
C ALA A 30 -6.28 -3.60 1.46
N GLU A 31 -7.35 -2.85 1.65
CA GLU A 31 -7.98 -2.12 0.56
C GLU A 31 -7.70 -0.64 0.72
N TYR A 32 -7.31 -0.01 -0.37
CA TYR A 32 -6.98 1.41 -0.41
C TYR A 32 -7.87 2.10 -1.43
N THR A 33 -8.25 3.31 -1.12
CA THR A 33 -9.16 4.07 -1.95
C THR A 33 -8.55 5.43 -2.27
N GLY A 34 -8.56 5.80 -3.54
CA GLY A 34 -8.14 7.11 -3.98
C GLY A 34 -9.17 7.69 -4.92
N SER A 35 -9.27 9.00 -4.96
CA SER A 35 -10.28 9.67 -5.79
C SER A 35 -9.72 10.93 -6.43
N ALA A 36 -10.45 11.43 -7.42
CA ALA A 36 -10.11 12.66 -8.12
C ALA A 36 -11.33 13.56 -8.22
N SER A 37 -11.10 14.87 -8.19
CA SER A 37 -12.12 15.90 -8.39
C SER A 37 -13.39 15.70 -7.55
N GLY A 38 -13.24 15.67 -6.22
CA GLY A 38 -14.38 15.56 -5.34
C GLY A 38 -15.12 14.24 -5.49
N GLU A 39 -14.35 13.17 -5.68
CA GLU A 39 -14.87 11.81 -5.77
C GLU A 39 -15.66 11.54 -7.05
N MET A 40 -15.42 12.32 -8.09
CA MET A 40 -16.02 12.06 -9.40
C MET A 40 -15.57 10.70 -9.94
N VAL A 41 -14.33 10.32 -9.68
CA VAL A 41 -13.80 9.01 -9.99
C VAL A 41 -13.11 8.49 -8.73
N THR A 42 -13.47 7.28 -8.31
CA THR A 42 -12.89 6.63 -7.14
C THR A 42 -12.34 5.28 -7.55
N VAL A 43 -11.11 4.99 -7.13
CA VAL A 43 -10.44 3.72 -7.45
C VAL A 43 -10.15 2.99 -6.15
N ARG A 44 -10.47 1.70 -6.11
CA ARG A 44 -10.14 0.82 -5.00
C ARG A 44 -9.04 -0.13 -5.45
N MET A 45 -8.03 -0.31 -4.61
CA MET A 45 -6.86 -1.08 -4.94
C MET A 45 -6.40 -1.86 -3.71
N ASN A 46 -5.78 -3.02 -3.91
CA ASN A 46 -5.16 -3.74 -2.79
C ASN A 46 -3.68 -3.38 -2.70
N GLY A 47 -2.99 -3.94 -1.71
CA GLY A 47 -1.56 -3.66 -1.52
C GLY A 47 -0.65 -4.21 -2.60
N LYS A 48 -1.17 -5.03 -3.49
CA LYS A 48 -0.42 -5.55 -4.64
C LYS A 48 -0.59 -4.66 -5.87
N HIS A 49 -1.21 -3.51 -5.70
CA HIS A 49 -1.51 -2.58 -6.80
C HIS A 49 -2.49 -3.15 -7.82
N GLU A 50 -3.32 -4.08 -7.39
CA GLU A 50 -4.39 -4.59 -8.23
C GLU A 50 -5.64 -3.74 -8.01
N ILE A 51 -6.24 -3.30 -9.10
CA ILE A 51 -7.46 -2.51 -9.04
C ILE A 51 -8.63 -3.43 -8.75
N LEU A 52 -9.30 -3.21 -7.62
CA LEU A 52 -10.44 -4.02 -7.22
C LEU A 52 -11.74 -3.49 -7.79
N GLY A 53 -11.80 -2.21 -8.06
CA GLY A 53 -12.98 -1.59 -8.63
C GLY A 53 -12.77 -0.12 -8.91
N ILE A 54 -13.55 0.40 -9.83
CA ILE A 54 -13.56 1.82 -10.17
C ILE A 54 -15.00 2.28 -10.17
N THR A 55 -15.25 3.38 -9.45
CA THR A 55 -16.57 4.00 -9.42
C THR A 55 -16.47 5.35 -10.13
N ILE A 56 -17.31 5.55 -11.13
CA ILE A 56 -17.36 6.78 -11.89
C ILE A 56 -18.75 7.38 -11.76
N LYS A 57 -18.82 8.62 -11.28
CA LYS A 57 -20.12 9.30 -11.18
C LYS A 57 -20.57 9.70 -12.58
N PRO A 58 -21.87 9.62 -12.86
CA PRO A 58 -22.39 10.00 -14.17
C PRO A 58 -22.02 11.42 -14.57
N GLU A 59 -21.89 12.33 -13.60
CA GLU A 59 -21.54 13.72 -13.87
C GLU A 59 -20.13 13.85 -14.45
N ALA A 60 -19.27 12.86 -14.24
CA ALA A 60 -17.91 12.86 -14.78
C ALA A 60 -17.87 12.45 -16.25
N VAL A 61 -18.95 11.85 -16.74
CA VAL A 61 -18.99 11.33 -18.11
C VAL A 61 -19.61 12.37 -19.03
N ASP A 62 -18.76 13.02 -19.82
CA ASP A 62 -19.19 13.99 -20.82
C ASP A 62 -18.73 13.49 -22.19
N PRO A 63 -19.66 13.07 -23.05
CA PRO A 63 -19.29 12.54 -24.38
C PRO A 63 -18.51 13.55 -25.21
N ASP A 64 -18.65 14.83 -24.92
CA ASP A 64 -17.93 15.89 -25.64
C ASP A 64 -16.54 16.15 -25.06
N ASP A 65 -16.24 15.56 -23.90
CA ASP A 65 -14.95 15.78 -23.23
C ASP A 65 -14.46 14.49 -22.58
N ILE A 66 -14.17 13.50 -23.41
CA ILE A 66 -13.68 12.20 -22.92
C ILE A 66 -12.29 12.35 -22.31
N GLU A 67 -11.49 13.27 -22.82
CA GLU A 67 -10.15 13.53 -22.30
C GLU A 67 -10.18 13.89 -20.81
N MET A 68 -11.17 14.67 -20.39
CA MET A 68 -11.35 15.01 -18.99
C MET A 68 -11.55 13.73 -18.14
N LEU A 69 -12.38 12.81 -18.62
CA LEU A 69 -12.62 11.54 -17.92
C LEU A 69 -11.34 10.72 -17.84
N GLU A 70 -10.59 10.66 -18.92
CA GLU A 70 -9.31 9.94 -18.93
C GLU A 70 -8.36 10.52 -17.87
N ASP A 71 -8.27 11.83 -17.79
CA ASP A 71 -7.41 12.50 -16.82
C ASP A 71 -7.87 12.23 -15.38
N LEU A 72 -9.18 12.22 -15.16
CA LEU A 72 -9.73 11.95 -13.84
C LEU A 72 -9.42 10.52 -13.39
N VAL A 73 -9.56 9.56 -14.30
CA VAL A 73 -9.23 8.16 -14.00
C VAL A 73 -7.75 8.03 -13.68
N ALA A 74 -6.89 8.62 -14.49
CA ALA A 74 -5.46 8.58 -14.28
C ALA A 74 -5.08 9.20 -12.93
N ALA A 75 -5.67 10.35 -12.59
CA ALA A 75 -5.41 11.00 -11.32
C ALA A 75 -5.85 10.14 -10.13
N ALA A 76 -7.02 9.51 -10.24
CA ALA A 76 -7.54 8.65 -9.17
C ALA A 76 -6.66 7.41 -8.98
N VAL A 77 -6.22 6.79 -10.08
CA VAL A 77 -5.33 5.64 -10.01
C VAL A 77 -4.01 6.03 -9.37
N ASN A 78 -3.42 7.13 -9.81
CA ASN A 78 -2.14 7.60 -9.28
C ASN A 78 -2.24 7.94 -7.79
N ALA A 79 -3.34 8.57 -7.37
CA ALA A 79 -3.57 8.89 -5.96
C ALA A 79 -3.67 7.61 -5.12
N THR A 80 -4.32 6.57 -5.66
CA THR A 80 -4.46 5.30 -4.96
C THR A 80 -3.13 4.57 -4.85
N VAL A 81 -2.35 4.52 -5.93
CA VAL A 81 -1.02 3.92 -5.93
C VAL A 81 -0.14 4.61 -4.89
N LYS A 82 -0.17 5.94 -4.85
CA LYS A 82 0.60 6.70 -3.89
C LYS A 82 0.22 6.32 -2.45
N GLN A 83 -1.07 6.19 -2.19
CA GLN A 83 -1.56 5.81 -0.87
C GLN A 83 -1.08 4.41 -0.47
N VAL A 84 -1.12 3.46 -1.40
CA VAL A 84 -0.63 2.11 -1.16
C VAL A 84 0.85 2.14 -0.80
N ASP A 85 1.66 2.84 -1.61
CA ASP A 85 3.09 2.89 -1.42
C ASP A 85 3.48 3.59 -0.12
N GLU A 86 2.84 4.72 0.19
CA GLU A 86 3.12 5.45 1.41
C GLU A 86 2.74 4.64 2.65
N THR A 87 1.60 3.95 2.61
CA THR A 87 1.15 3.13 3.72
C THR A 87 2.09 1.95 3.93
N ALA A 88 2.47 1.26 2.85
CA ALA A 88 3.38 0.14 2.93
C ALA A 88 4.73 0.58 3.52
N GLU A 89 5.25 1.69 3.05
CA GLU A 89 6.52 2.23 3.52
C GLU A 89 6.44 2.61 5.00
N ALA A 90 5.37 3.28 5.41
CA ALA A 90 5.18 3.68 6.79
C ALA A 90 5.04 2.47 7.73
N GLU A 91 4.27 1.47 7.32
CA GLU A 91 4.05 0.29 8.15
C GLU A 91 5.28 -0.59 8.24
N MET A 92 6.00 -0.76 7.14
CA MET A 92 7.25 -1.51 7.17
C MET A 92 8.31 -0.76 7.96
N GLY A 93 8.30 0.57 7.91
CA GLY A 93 9.19 1.38 8.71
C GLY A 93 8.95 1.22 10.20
N LYS A 94 7.71 1.04 10.61
CA LYS A 94 7.38 0.79 12.01
C LYS A 94 7.96 -0.54 12.49
N LEU A 95 7.89 -1.56 11.66
CA LEU A 95 8.44 -2.88 11.99
C LEU A 95 9.95 -2.85 12.13
N THR A 96 10.62 -2.11 11.25
CA THR A 96 12.07 -2.02 11.25
C THR A 96 12.60 -0.88 12.10
N GLY A 97 11.69 -0.06 12.66
CA GLY A 97 12.08 1.10 13.45
C GLY A 97 12.89 0.76 14.69
N GLY A 98 12.62 -0.42 15.27
CA GLY A 98 13.37 -0.90 16.41
C GLY A 98 14.79 -1.33 16.07
N LEU A 99 15.05 -1.53 14.80
CA LEU A 99 16.38 -1.90 14.31
C LEU A 99 17.16 -0.71 13.81
N ASN A 100 16.65 0.44 13.98
CA ASN A 100 17.21 1.70 13.50
C ASN A 100 18.71 1.62 13.23
N ILE A 101 19.07 1.47 11.97
CA ILE A 101 20.45 1.38 11.57
C ILE A 101 20.92 2.76 11.13
N PRO A 102 21.88 3.36 11.85
CA PRO A 102 22.36 4.68 11.47
C PRO A 102 22.93 4.66 10.07
N GLY A 103 22.59 5.65 9.30
CA GLY A 103 23.08 5.76 7.95
C GLY A 103 22.19 5.16 6.88
N LEU A 104 21.07 4.61 7.26
CA LEU A 104 20.09 4.10 6.29
C LEU A 104 18.92 5.07 6.08
#